data_0cd92bca4809b33a0760e3a47d3b5ffc
#
_entry.id   0cd92bca4809b33a0760e3a47d3b5ffc
#
_cell.length_a   1.000
_cell.length_b   1.000
_cell.length_c   1.000
_cell.angle_alpha   90.00
_cell.angle_beta   90.00
_cell.angle_gamma   90.00
#
_symmetry.space_group_name_H-M   'P 1'
#
loop_
_entity.id
_entity.type
_entity.pdbx_description
1 polymer ?
#
loop_
_entity_poly.entity_id
_entity_poly.type
_entity_poly.pdbx_seq_one_letter_code
_entity_poly.pdbx_strand_id
1 'polypeptide(L)'
;MFLDYSVTFTAEDFQDYQAVNKPLWVDYQNGTITAAQLQTQRFTLWGEKLSVEPDILNSDFLNAMAEICLPLEGAPELLKSLKGHVKMAIVTNGFTALQQARLERTGFHDMFDALVISEQVGVPKPDAKIFAHTLALLGNPAPQRVLMVGDTPESDILGGMNAGLKTCWIDHGTRPLPADITPDFQVNNLAQLQAILTA
;
A
#
# COMPACT_ATOMS: atom_id res chain seq x y z
N MET A 1 15.11 4.22 14.74
CA MET A 1 14.00 4.26 15.72
C MET A 1 14.38 3.66 17.06
N PHE A 2 14.58 2.34 17.20
CA PHE A 2 14.80 1.75 18.55
C PHE A 2 16.12 2.15 19.22
N LEU A 3 17.14 2.50 18.49
CA LEU A 3 18.38 3.04 19.04
C LEU A 3 18.17 4.36 19.80
N ASP A 4 17.20 5.15 19.39
CA ASP A 4 16.87 6.43 20.02
C ASP A 4 16.23 6.25 21.41
N TYR A 5 15.64 5.07 21.64
CA TYR A 5 15.02 4.69 22.93
C TYR A 5 15.91 3.80 23.79
N SER A 6 17.16 3.58 23.40
CA SER A 6 18.15 2.75 24.13
C SER A 6 17.67 1.31 24.39
N VAL A 7 16.87 0.75 23.48
CA VAL A 7 16.37 -0.63 23.55
C VAL A 7 16.88 -1.47 22.39
N THR A 8 17.07 -2.76 22.66
CA THR A 8 17.35 -3.77 21.64
C THR A 8 16.03 -4.41 21.24
N PHE A 9 15.69 -4.29 19.97
CA PHE A 9 14.50 -4.91 19.38
C PHE A 9 14.83 -6.31 18.85
N THR A 10 14.18 -7.32 19.40
CA THR A 10 14.42 -8.72 19.12
C THR A 10 13.43 -9.28 18.08
N ALA A 11 13.67 -10.52 17.65
CA ALA A 11 12.71 -11.25 16.79
C ALA A 11 11.38 -11.52 17.52
N GLU A 12 11.40 -11.74 18.84
CA GLU A 12 10.21 -11.93 19.66
C GLU A 12 9.40 -10.63 19.74
N ASP A 13 10.05 -9.50 19.97
CA ASP A 13 9.42 -8.17 19.95
C ASP A 13 8.74 -7.88 18.61
N PHE A 14 9.34 -8.32 17.49
CA PHE A 14 8.73 -8.20 16.18
C PHE A 14 7.47 -9.08 16.04
N GLN A 15 7.49 -10.29 16.58
CA GLN A 15 6.32 -11.17 16.59
C GLN A 15 5.18 -10.56 17.43
N ASP A 16 5.50 -10.02 18.61
CA ASP A 16 4.54 -9.33 19.48
C ASP A 16 3.92 -8.12 18.77
N TYR A 17 4.75 -7.30 18.10
CA TYR A 17 4.25 -6.20 17.29
C TYR A 17 3.31 -6.69 16.17
N GLN A 18 3.68 -7.74 15.45
CA GLN A 18 2.86 -8.28 14.37
C GLN A 18 1.55 -8.89 14.87
N ALA A 19 1.54 -9.49 16.05
CA ALA A 19 0.32 -10.04 16.67
C ALA A 19 -0.73 -8.96 16.94
N VAL A 20 -0.31 -7.73 17.23
CA VAL A 20 -1.19 -6.56 17.39
C VAL A 20 -1.49 -5.90 16.06
N ASN A 21 -0.47 -5.67 15.24
CA ASN A 21 -0.58 -4.88 14.02
C ASN A 21 -1.44 -5.54 12.93
N LYS A 22 -1.30 -6.86 12.72
CA LYS A 22 -2.06 -7.57 11.66
C LYS A 22 -3.58 -7.52 11.85
N PRO A 23 -4.15 -7.82 13.03
CA PRO A 23 -5.59 -7.69 13.25
C PRO A 23 -6.08 -6.25 13.04
N LEU A 24 -5.35 -5.23 13.47
CA LEU A 24 -5.73 -3.84 13.29
C LEU A 24 -5.82 -3.44 11.81
N TRP A 25 -4.95 -3.99 10.95
CA TRP A 25 -5.07 -3.78 9.50
C TRP A 25 -6.33 -4.43 8.91
N VAL A 26 -6.73 -5.61 9.40
CA VAL A 26 -8.00 -6.25 9.01
C VAL A 26 -9.19 -5.41 9.48
N ASP A 27 -9.18 -4.93 10.71
CA ASP A 27 -10.22 -4.07 11.27
C ASP A 27 -10.34 -2.76 10.48
N TYR A 28 -9.22 -2.16 10.10
CA TYR A 28 -9.21 -0.98 9.26
C TYR A 28 -9.80 -1.25 7.86
N GLN A 29 -9.41 -2.36 7.21
CA GLN A 29 -9.96 -2.75 5.91
C GLN A 29 -11.46 -3.05 5.96
N ASN A 30 -11.95 -3.56 7.10
CA ASN A 30 -13.37 -3.80 7.35
C ASN A 30 -14.13 -2.53 7.78
N GLY A 31 -13.44 -1.39 7.96
CA GLY A 31 -14.04 -0.13 8.37
C GLY A 31 -14.49 -0.08 9.84
N THR A 32 -14.03 -1.02 10.68
CA THR A 32 -14.36 -1.07 12.12
C THR A 32 -13.53 -0.10 12.94
N ILE A 33 -12.36 0.29 12.45
CA ILE A 33 -11.51 1.33 13.03
C ILE A 33 -11.05 2.33 11.96
N THR A 34 -10.67 3.52 12.38
CA THR A 34 -10.09 4.56 11.53
C THR A 34 -8.57 4.37 11.36
N ALA A 35 -7.98 5.03 10.35
CA ALA A 35 -6.52 5.07 10.18
C ALA A 35 -5.80 5.64 11.41
N ALA A 36 -6.35 6.68 12.05
CA ALA A 36 -5.81 7.25 13.27
C ALA A 36 -5.81 6.24 14.44
N GLN A 37 -6.93 5.53 14.63
CA GLN A 37 -7.00 4.49 15.66
C GLN A 37 -6.00 3.37 15.42
N LEU A 38 -5.81 2.92 14.18
CA LEU A 38 -4.79 1.93 13.83
C LEU A 38 -3.40 2.43 14.19
N GLN A 39 -3.07 3.66 13.82
CA GLN A 39 -1.76 4.26 14.04
C GLN A 39 -1.41 4.34 15.55
N THR A 40 -2.35 4.74 16.38
CA THR A 40 -2.16 4.81 17.85
C THR A 40 -2.14 3.42 18.47
N GLN A 41 -3.14 2.58 18.17
CA GLN A 41 -3.34 1.29 18.86
C GLN A 41 -2.19 0.31 18.62
N ARG A 42 -1.57 0.30 17.45
CA ARG A 42 -0.46 -0.62 17.15
C ARG A 42 0.77 -0.38 18.01
N PHE A 43 0.90 0.78 18.65
CA PHE A 43 2.01 1.14 19.51
C PHE A 43 1.64 1.25 21.00
N THR A 44 0.40 0.97 21.40
CA THR A 44 -0.05 1.10 22.80
C THR A 44 0.84 0.30 23.77
N LEU A 45 1.07 -0.99 23.50
CA LEU A 45 1.91 -1.84 24.34
C LEU A 45 3.37 -1.34 24.41
N TRP A 46 3.89 -0.86 23.29
CA TRP A 46 5.25 -0.29 23.23
C TRP A 46 5.34 1.07 23.91
N GLY A 47 4.29 1.87 23.83
CA GLY A 47 4.18 3.13 24.55
C GLY A 47 4.26 2.92 26.05
N GLU A 48 3.54 1.94 26.60
CA GLU A 48 3.60 1.56 28.01
C GLU A 48 5.00 1.05 28.41
N LYS A 49 5.59 0.14 27.60
CA LYS A 49 6.93 -0.43 27.82
C LYS A 49 8.03 0.64 27.89
N LEU A 50 7.94 1.64 27.02
CA LEU A 50 8.97 2.69 26.85
C LEU A 50 8.66 3.99 27.59
N SER A 51 7.46 4.11 28.17
CA SER A 51 6.94 5.36 28.75
C SER A 51 6.93 6.51 27.74
N VAL A 52 6.51 6.22 26.51
CA VAL A 52 6.41 7.15 25.37
C VAL A 52 5.00 7.10 24.80
N GLU A 53 4.46 8.26 24.40
CA GLU A 53 3.15 8.33 23.77
C GLU A 53 3.12 7.51 22.45
N PRO A 54 2.09 6.67 22.22
CA PRO A 54 2.00 5.83 21.02
C PRO A 54 2.11 6.60 19.70
N ASP A 55 1.59 7.83 19.64
CA ASP A 55 1.63 8.67 18.45
C ASP A 55 3.06 9.15 18.14
N ILE A 56 3.90 9.36 19.16
CA ILE A 56 5.33 9.66 18.97
C ILE A 56 6.03 8.45 18.38
N LEU A 57 5.81 7.26 18.96
CA LEU A 57 6.38 6.01 18.42
C LEU A 57 5.92 5.74 16.98
N ASN A 58 4.65 6.02 16.69
CA ASN A 58 4.14 5.90 15.33
C ASN A 58 4.83 6.87 14.37
N SER A 59 5.02 8.12 14.75
CA SER A 59 5.72 9.12 13.94
C SER A 59 7.16 8.69 13.63
N ASP A 60 7.89 8.27 14.64
CA ASP A 60 9.27 7.80 14.49
C ASP A 60 9.36 6.54 13.62
N PHE A 61 8.38 5.63 13.77
CA PHE A 61 8.28 4.45 12.92
C PHE A 61 8.05 4.83 11.46
N LEU A 62 7.12 5.75 11.16
CA LEU A 62 6.86 6.20 9.79
C LEU A 62 8.09 6.89 9.18
N ASN A 63 8.80 7.71 9.96
CA ASN A 63 10.04 8.34 9.53
C ASN A 63 11.11 7.30 9.19
N ALA A 64 11.33 6.32 10.09
CA ALA A 64 12.28 5.24 9.84
C ALA A 64 11.91 4.40 8.60
N MET A 65 10.61 4.12 8.40
CA MET A 65 10.12 3.41 7.21
C MET A 65 10.31 4.23 5.92
N ALA A 66 10.23 5.54 5.99
CA ALA A 66 10.55 6.40 4.86
C ALA A 66 12.06 6.40 4.56
N GLU A 67 12.90 6.41 5.60
CA GLU A 67 14.37 6.41 5.45
C GLU A 67 14.92 5.16 4.78
N ILE A 68 14.39 3.99 5.06
CA ILE A 68 14.84 2.71 4.50
C ILE A 68 14.12 2.35 3.18
N CYS A 69 13.22 3.20 2.70
CA CYS A 69 12.44 2.91 1.50
C CYS A 69 13.33 2.89 0.26
N LEU A 70 13.27 1.79 -0.47
CA LEU A 70 13.90 1.63 -1.78
C LEU A 70 12.84 1.22 -2.81
N PRO A 71 12.97 1.65 -4.08
CA PRO A 71 12.14 1.14 -5.15
C PRO A 71 12.29 -0.37 -5.30
N LEU A 72 11.21 -1.05 -5.68
CA LEU A 72 11.30 -2.44 -6.10
C LEU A 72 12.16 -2.56 -7.36
N GLU A 73 12.82 -3.70 -7.50
CA GLU A 73 13.59 -4.02 -8.71
C GLU A 73 12.69 -3.92 -9.96
N GLY A 74 13.17 -3.21 -10.97
CA GLY A 74 12.45 -2.95 -12.21
C GLY A 74 11.40 -1.82 -12.14
N ALA A 75 11.13 -1.23 -10.96
CA ALA A 75 10.16 -0.15 -10.85
C ALA A 75 10.58 1.13 -11.61
N PRO A 76 11.83 1.60 -11.55
CA PRO A 76 12.26 2.77 -12.31
C PRO A 76 12.10 2.59 -13.81
N GLU A 77 12.46 1.43 -14.34
CA GLU A 77 12.39 1.09 -15.76
C GLU A 77 10.94 1.01 -16.24
N LEU A 78 10.09 0.32 -15.50
CA LEU A 78 8.67 0.21 -15.78
C LEU A 78 8.00 1.59 -15.80
N LEU A 79 8.18 2.39 -14.75
CA LEU A 79 7.58 3.73 -14.66
C LEU A 79 8.04 4.65 -15.79
N LYS A 80 9.33 4.61 -16.15
CA LYS A 80 9.86 5.38 -17.29
C LYS A 80 9.25 4.94 -18.63
N SER A 81 9.05 3.64 -18.82
CA SER A 81 8.45 3.12 -20.06
C SER A 81 6.99 3.48 -20.24
N LEU A 82 6.28 3.74 -19.13
CA LEU A 82 4.85 4.08 -19.14
C LEU A 82 4.58 5.59 -19.11
N LYS A 83 5.52 6.39 -18.58
CA LYS A 83 5.37 7.84 -18.43
C LYS A 83 5.09 8.52 -19.76
N GLY A 84 3.98 9.26 -19.82
CA GLY A 84 3.52 9.97 -21.01
C GLY A 84 2.78 9.09 -22.04
N HIS A 85 2.76 7.77 -21.88
CA HIS A 85 1.99 6.85 -22.74
C HIS A 85 0.65 6.47 -22.14
N VAL A 86 0.61 6.34 -20.80
CA VAL A 86 -0.60 6.06 -20.03
C VAL A 86 -0.68 6.96 -18.81
N LYS A 87 -1.89 7.13 -18.27
CA LYS A 87 -2.07 7.74 -16.96
C LYS A 87 -1.77 6.72 -15.88
N MET A 88 -1.03 7.14 -14.85
CA MET A 88 -0.67 6.28 -13.73
C MET A 88 -1.17 6.87 -12.42
N ALA A 89 -1.74 6.03 -11.56
CA ALA A 89 -2.15 6.42 -10.22
C ALA A 89 -1.67 5.41 -9.18
N ILE A 90 -1.35 5.91 -7.98
CA ILE A 90 -1.18 5.07 -6.80
C ILE A 90 -2.50 5.06 -6.03
N VAL A 91 -2.97 3.86 -5.64
CA VAL A 91 -4.10 3.67 -4.72
C VAL A 91 -3.63 2.84 -3.54
N THR A 92 -3.58 3.42 -2.36
CA THR A 92 -2.97 2.79 -1.19
C THR A 92 -3.81 2.90 0.07
N ASN A 93 -3.80 1.84 0.89
CA ASN A 93 -4.34 1.84 2.26
C ASN A 93 -3.32 2.38 3.29
N GLY A 94 -2.16 2.82 2.83
CA GLY A 94 -1.11 3.39 3.69
C GLY A 94 -1.45 4.77 4.23
N PHE A 95 -0.53 5.32 5.01
CA PHE A 95 -0.71 6.62 5.68
C PHE A 95 -0.11 7.76 4.84
N THR A 96 -0.79 8.90 4.84
CA THR A 96 -0.47 10.06 4.02
C THR A 96 0.99 10.51 4.16
N ALA A 97 1.45 10.73 5.38
CA ALA A 97 2.81 11.18 5.65
C ALA A 97 3.87 10.21 5.09
N LEU A 98 3.66 8.89 5.28
CA LEU A 98 4.60 7.89 4.79
C LEU A 98 4.62 7.81 3.26
N GLN A 99 3.46 7.85 2.59
CA GLN A 99 3.42 7.72 1.14
C GLN A 99 4.03 8.93 0.43
N GLN A 100 3.79 10.13 0.94
CA GLN A 100 4.41 11.34 0.42
C GLN A 100 5.94 11.29 0.58
N ALA A 101 6.44 11.00 1.79
CA ALA A 101 7.87 10.89 2.05
C ALA A 101 8.56 9.82 1.18
N ARG A 102 7.89 8.68 0.92
CA ARG A 102 8.41 7.64 0.03
C ARG A 102 8.55 8.11 -1.41
N LEU A 103 7.54 8.80 -1.95
CA LEU A 103 7.59 9.31 -3.33
C LEU A 103 8.66 10.39 -3.51
N GLU A 104 8.81 11.29 -2.54
CA GLU A 104 9.86 12.31 -2.55
C GLU A 104 11.24 11.67 -2.51
N ARG A 105 11.47 10.73 -1.57
CA ARG A 105 12.75 10.07 -1.38
C ARG A 105 13.18 9.21 -2.57
N THR A 106 12.24 8.53 -3.21
CA THR A 106 12.52 7.69 -4.39
C THR A 106 12.58 8.49 -5.70
N GLY A 107 12.23 9.78 -5.68
CA GLY A 107 12.15 10.62 -6.87
C GLY A 107 10.99 10.26 -7.81
N PHE A 108 9.95 9.58 -7.28
CA PHE A 108 8.81 9.14 -8.09
C PHE A 108 7.58 10.07 -7.98
N HIS A 109 7.68 11.18 -7.25
CA HIS A 109 6.56 12.11 -7.04
C HIS A 109 5.94 12.60 -8.35
N ASP A 110 6.73 12.86 -9.40
CA ASP A 110 6.28 13.33 -10.72
C ASP A 110 5.88 12.20 -11.69
N MET A 111 5.98 10.94 -11.27
CA MET A 111 5.69 9.79 -12.15
C MET A 111 4.20 9.50 -12.27
N PHE A 112 3.38 9.93 -11.32
CA PHE A 112 1.98 9.60 -11.21
C PHE A 112 1.08 10.81 -11.44
N ASP A 113 -0.04 10.59 -12.13
CA ASP A 113 -1.08 11.61 -12.36
C ASP A 113 -1.99 11.79 -11.13
N ALA A 114 -2.04 10.78 -10.24
CA ALA A 114 -2.78 10.84 -8.99
C ALA A 114 -2.14 9.97 -7.89
N LEU A 115 -2.23 10.45 -6.66
CA LEU A 115 -1.93 9.71 -5.44
C LEU A 115 -3.20 9.67 -4.59
N VAL A 116 -3.79 8.46 -4.46
CA VAL A 116 -5.03 8.22 -3.73
C VAL A 116 -4.73 7.41 -2.48
N ILE A 117 -4.94 8.02 -1.35
CA ILE A 117 -4.65 7.45 -0.03
C ILE A 117 -5.96 7.27 0.72
N SER A 118 -6.22 6.05 1.20
CA SER A 118 -7.46 5.71 1.91
C SER A 118 -7.75 6.61 3.12
N GLU A 119 -6.71 7.04 3.82
CA GLU A 119 -6.81 7.98 4.94
C GLU A 119 -7.44 9.32 4.53
N GLN A 120 -7.17 9.80 3.31
CA GLN A 120 -7.72 11.05 2.77
C GLN A 120 -9.12 10.87 2.18
N VAL A 121 -9.37 9.71 1.55
CA VAL A 121 -10.67 9.39 0.94
C VAL A 121 -11.71 8.96 1.99
N GLY A 122 -11.23 8.46 3.13
CA GLY A 122 -12.07 8.00 4.24
C GLY A 122 -12.54 6.55 4.11
N VAL A 123 -12.14 5.84 3.05
CA VAL A 123 -12.43 4.41 2.84
C VAL A 123 -11.22 3.69 2.24
N PRO A 124 -10.85 2.50 2.77
CA PRO A 124 -9.75 1.70 2.25
C PRO A 124 -10.17 0.79 1.09
N LYS A 125 -9.21 0.31 0.28
CA LYS A 125 -9.43 -0.86 -0.57
C LYS A 125 -9.82 -2.06 0.31
N PRO A 126 -10.79 -2.90 -0.09
CA PRO A 126 -11.41 -3.03 -1.42
C PRO A 126 -12.70 -2.22 -1.64
N ASP A 127 -13.04 -1.20 -0.82
CA ASP A 127 -14.26 -0.42 -1.01
C ASP A 127 -14.28 0.22 -2.41
N ALA A 128 -15.40 0.05 -3.14
CA ALA A 128 -15.55 0.56 -4.50
C ALA A 128 -15.42 2.09 -4.61
N LYS A 129 -15.66 2.83 -3.53
CA LYS A 129 -15.57 4.31 -3.52
C LYS A 129 -14.14 4.80 -3.77
N ILE A 130 -13.11 4.10 -3.25
CA ILE A 130 -11.72 4.54 -3.48
C ILE A 130 -11.34 4.37 -4.96
N PHE A 131 -11.83 3.31 -5.63
CA PHE A 131 -11.61 3.09 -7.05
C PHE A 131 -12.39 4.12 -7.90
N ALA A 132 -13.65 4.40 -7.56
CA ALA A 132 -14.44 5.44 -8.23
C ALA A 132 -13.78 6.83 -8.11
N HIS A 133 -13.27 7.17 -6.92
CA HIS A 133 -12.51 8.40 -6.69
C HIS A 133 -11.26 8.45 -7.57
N THR A 134 -10.51 7.35 -7.66
CA THR A 134 -9.31 7.26 -8.51
C THR A 134 -9.65 7.44 -9.99
N LEU A 135 -10.70 6.77 -10.47
CA LEU A 135 -11.16 6.90 -11.86
C LEU A 135 -11.55 8.34 -12.20
N ALA A 136 -12.22 9.03 -11.27
CA ALA A 136 -12.57 10.44 -11.45
C ALA A 136 -11.32 11.33 -11.63
N LEU A 137 -10.28 11.15 -10.82
CA LEU A 137 -9.01 11.88 -10.94
C LEU A 137 -8.29 11.58 -12.27
N LEU A 138 -8.43 10.36 -12.80
CA LEU A 138 -7.87 9.96 -14.09
C LEU A 138 -8.70 10.43 -15.30
N GLY A 139 -9.82 11.13 -15.08
CA GLY A 139 -10.70 11.65 -16.12
C GLY A 139 -11.77 10.67 -16.59
N ASN A 140 -12.22 9.79 -15.68
CA ASN A 140 -13.28 8.79 -15.89
C ASN A 140 -13.04 7.88 -17.09
N PRO A 141 -11.89 7.21 -17.23
CA PRO A 141 -11.72 6.21 -18.27
C PRO A 141 -12.73 5.07 -18.09
N ALA A 142 -13.08 4.39 -19.19
CA ALA A 142 -13.89 3.16 -19.09
C ALA A 142 -13.14 2.14 -18.21
N PRO A 143 -13.78 1.55 -17.19
CA PRO A 143 -13.11 0.66 -16.22
C PRO A 143 -12.29 -0.46 -16.87
N GLN A 144 -12.80 -1.05 -17.97
CA GLN A 144 -12.14 -2.13 -18.72
C GLN A 144 -10.82 -1.69 -19.41
N ARG A 145 -10.53 -0.39 -19.48
CA ARG A 145 -9.29 0.19 -20.01
C ARG A 145 -8.29 0.52 -18.88
N VAL A 146 -8.62 0.21 -17.64
CA VAL A 146 -7.79 0.46 -16.46
C VAL A 146 -7.31 -0.86 -15.90
N LEU A 147 -6.02 -0.96 -15.61
CA LEU A 147 -5.41 -2.11 -14.98
C LEU A 147 -5.08 -1.76 -13.52
N MET A 148 -5.69 -2.47 -12.58
CA MET A 148 -5.26 -2.48 -11.19
C MET A 148 -4.13 -3.49 -11.02
N VAL A 149 -2.99 -3.04 -10.55
CA VAL A 149 -1.82 -3.87 -10.26
C VAL A 149 -1.57 -3.86 -8.76
N GLY A 150 -1.45 -5.02 -8.14
CA GLY A 150 -1.19 -5.11 -6.70
C GLY A 150 -0.77 -6.50 -6.26
N ASP A 151 -0.29 -6.60 -5.02
CA ASP A 151 0.22 -7.83 -4.41
C ASP A 151 -0.74 -8.43 -3.37
N THR A 152 -1.78 -7.69 -2.99
CA THR A 152 -2.75 -8.11 -1.98
C THR A 152 -4.07 -8.54 -2.65
N PRO A 153 -4.32 -9.86 -2.82
CA PRO A 153 -5.51 -10.33 -3.52
C PRO A 153 -6.82 -9.74 -2.99
N GLU A 154 -7.00 -9.68 -1.68
CA GLU A 154 -8.27 -9.26 -1.06
C GLU A 154 -8.54 -7.76 -1.21
N SER A 155 -7.52 -6.92 -1.18
CA SER A 155 -7.71 -5.46 -1.30
C SER A 155 -7.55 -4.95 -2.73
N ASP A 156 -6.53 -5.45 -3.45
CA ASP A 156 -6.17 -4.93 -4.77
C ASP A 156 -6.97 -5.62 -5.87
N ILE A 157 -6.88 -6.95 -5.91
CA ILE A 157 -7.43 -7.73 -7.01
C ILE A 157 -8.96 -7.80 -6.88
N LEU A 158 -9.46 -8.23 -5.72
CA LEU A 158 -10.90 -8.27 -5.47
C LEU A 158 -11.53 -6.89 -5.60
N GLY A 159 -10.87 -5.85 -5.05
CA GLY A 159 -11.34 -4.47 -5.16
C GLY A 159 -11.39 -3.98 -6.62
N GLY A 160 -10.35 -4.26 -7.41
CA GLY A 160 -10.30 -3.97 -8.83
C GLY A 160 -11.38 -4.71 -9.63
N MET A 161 -11.56 -6.01 -9.38
CA MET A 161 -12.64 -6.83 -9.99
C MET A 161 -14.02 -6.24 -9.68
N ASN A 162 -14.29 -5.90 -8.43
CA ASN A 162 -15.57 -5.30 -7.99
C ASN A 162 -15.81 -3.92 -8.61
N ALA A 163 -14.75 -3.18 -8.94
CA ALA A 163 -14.83 -1.91 -9.64
C ALA A 163 -14.90 -2.07 -11.18
N GLY A 164 -14.90 -3.30 -11.71
CA GLY A 164 -14.95 -3.60 -13.15
C GLY A 164 -13.64 -3.33 -13.90
N LEU A 165 -12.53 -3.19 -13.18
CA LEU A 165 -11.21 -2.98 -13.75
C LEU A 165 -10.62 -4.30 -14.25
N LYS A 166 -9.63 -4.22 -15.15
CA LYS A 166 -8.69 -5.30 -15.36
C LYS A 166 -7.76 -5.41 -14.16
N THR A 167 -7.29 -6.61 -13.86
CA THR A 167 -6.48 -6.86 -12.68
C THR A 167 -5.21 -7.65 -13.01
N CYS A 168 -4.11 -7.28 -12.35
CA CYS A 168 -2.85 -7.99 -12.41
C CYS A 168 -2.32 -8.23 -10.99
N TRP A 169 -2.25 -9.49 -10.59
CA TRP A 169 -1.66 -9.86 -9.31
C TRP A 169 -0.16 -10.05 -9.43
N ILE A 170 0.60 -9.36 -8.56
CA ILE A 170 2.04 -9.59 -8.39
C ILE A 170 2.20 -10.65 -7.30
N ASP A 171 2.55 -11.87 -7.73
CA ASP A 171 2.77 -13.00 -6.84
C ASP A 171 4.23 -13.04 -6.37
N HIS A 172 4.43 -12.74 -5.10
CA HIS A 172 5.75 -12.84 -4.45
C HIS A 172 6.05 -14.25 -3.91
N GLY A 173 5.19 -15.24 -4.15
CA GLY A 173 5.35 -16.61 -3.65
C GLY A 173 5.18 -16.75 -2.13
N THR A 174 4.63 -15.75 -1.45
CA THR A 174 4.51 -15.72 0.02
C THR A 174 3.18 -16.30 0.52
N ARG A 175 2.19 -16.41 -0.36
CA ARG A 175 0.85 -16.91 -0.03
C ARG A 175 0.12 -17.41 -1.28
N PRO A 176 -0.84 -18.37 -1.14
CA PRO A 176 -1.66 -18.77 -2.25
C PRO A 176 -2.70 -17.70 -2.60
N LEU A 177 -3.13 -17.70 -3.87
CA LEU A 177 -4.28 -16.90 -4.30
C LEU A 177 -5.56 -17.53 -3.73
N PRO A 178 -6.47 -16.75 -3.09
CA PRO A 178 -7.78 -17.23 -2.68
C PRO A 178 -8.58 -17.79 -3.86
N ALA A 179 -9.31 -18.90 -3.66
CA ALA A 179 -9.99 -19.61 -4.74
C ALA A 179 -11.12 -18.82 -5.42
N ASP A 180 -11.66 -17.84 -4.75
CA ASP A 180 -12.73 -16.94 -5.21
C ASP A 180 -12.22 -15.68 -5.90
N ILE A 181 -10.90 -15.48 -5.98
CA ILE A 181 -10.26 -14.33 -6.63
C ILE A 181 -9.55 -14.79 -7.89
N THR A 182 -9.94 -14.25 -9.05
CA THR A 182 -9.34 -14.60 -10.35
C THR A 182 -8.87 -13.33 -11.06
N PRO A 183 -7.56 -13.00 -11.00
CA PRO A 183 -7.00 -11.87 -11.74
C PRO A 183 -7.00 -12.13 -13.25
N ASP A 184 -7.06 -11.07 -14.08
CA ASP A 184 -6.87 -11.18 -15.53
C ASP A 184 -5.43 -11.58 -15.88
N PHE A 185 -4.45 -11.13 -15.07
CA PHE A 185 -3.03 -11.44 -15.23
C PHE A 185 -2.40 -11.78 -13.89
N GLN A 186 -1.39 -12.64 -13.92
CA GLN A 186 -0.53 -12.96 -12.78
C GLN A 186 0.94 -12.87 -13.23
N VAL A 187 1.76 -12.18 -12.46
CA VAL A 187 3.19 -12.02 -12.70
C VAL A 187 3.96 -12.19 -11.41
N ASN A 188 5.25 -12.55 -11.48
CA ASN A 188 6.10 -12.72 -10.31
C ASN A 188 7.03 -11.51 -10.07
N ASN A 189 7.11 -10.58 -11.03
CA ASN A 189 7.96 -9.39 -10.94
C ASN A 189 7.52 -8.31 -11.91
N LEU A 190 8.10 -7.11 -11.76
CA LEU A 190 7.76 -5.96 -12.59
C LEU A 190 8.28 -6.06 -14.03
N ALA A 191 9.31 -6.86 -14.31
CA ALA A 191 9.79 -7.08 -15.67
C ALA A 191 8.76 -7.88 -16.50
N GLN A 192 8.10 -8.90 -15.91
CA GLN A 192 7.01 -9.61 -16.55
C GLN A 192 5.80 -8.70 -16.79
N LEU A 193 5.47 -7.84 -15.83
CA LEU A 193 4.42 -6.84 -15.99
C LEU A 193 4.75 -5.88 -17.14
N GLN A 194 5.98 -5.38 -17.22
CA GLN A 194 6.43 -4.52 -18.31
C GLN A 194 6.25 -5.19 -19.67
N ALA A 195 6.63 -6.46 -19.81
CA ALA A 195 6.48 -7.21 -21.04
C ALA A 195 5.00 -7.31 -21.49
N ILE A 196 4.06 -7.47 -20.56
CA ILE A 196 2.61 -7.48 -20.85
C ILE A 196 2.12 -6.11 -21.33
N LEU A 197 2.61 -5.02 -20.71
CA LEU A 197 2.12 -3.67 -20.96
C LEU A 197 2.71 -3.03 -22.24
N THR A 198 3.83 -3.57 -22.73
CA THR A 198 4.56 -3.03 -23.89
C THR A 198 4.46 -3.94 -25.14
N ALA A 199 3.74 -5.07 -25.03
CA ALA A 199 3.44 -5.96 -26.16
C ALA A 199 2.29 -5.37 -27.00
#